data_c0e3a6ee2d80f4a03ac5bf60ebd53e0a
#
_entry.id   c0e3a6ee2d80f4a03ac5bf60ebd53e0a
#
_cell.length_a   1.000
_cell.length_b   1.000
_cell.length_c   1.000
_cell.angle_alpha   90.00
_cell.angle_beta   90.00
_cell.angle_gamma   90.00
#
_symmetry.space_group_name_H-M   'P 1'
#
loop_
_entity.id
_entity.type
_entity.pdbx_description
1 polymer ?
#
loop_
_entity_poly.entity_id
_entity_poly.type
_entity_poly.pdbx_seq_one_letter_code
_entity_poly.pdbx_strand_id
1 'polypeptide(L)'
;MADGFRIQHGDVASPGALLRLEGRLDARNAQVLVQECQRLRDEGRTNIVLNLANATFVASSGVGSLLALTELLKDVGGRLVLVEVSDAVNSVIELLNLTQFLNIAATEPEALQTIGA
;
A
#
# COMPACT_ATOMS: atom_id res chain seq x y z
N MET A 1 -18.33 0.20 -10.03
CA MET A 1 -17.45 -0.97 -9.98
C MET A 1 -18.19 -2.13 -9.37
N ALA A 2 -18.13 -3.24 -10.03
CA ALA A 2 -18.93 -4.40 -9.63
C ALA A 2 -18.49 -5.03 -8.32
N ASP A 3 -17.21 -4.88 -7.94
CA ASP A 3 -16.65 -5.55 -6.78
C ASP A 3 -16.44 -4.62 -5.58
N GLY A 4 -16.85 -3.36 -5.68
CA GLY A 4 -16.71 -2.39 -4.59
C GLY A 4 -15.29 -1.98 -4.28
N PHE A 5 -14.34 -2.30 -5.13
CA PHE A 5 -12.94 -1.91 -4.91
C PHE A 5 -12.77 -0.40 -5.05
N ARG A 6 -12.03 0.18 -4.12
CA ARG A 6 -11.87 1.63 -4.08
C ARG A 6 -10.54 2.02 -3.43
N ILE A 7 -9.90 3.07 -3.99
CA ILE A 7 -8.74 3.69 -3.37
C ILE A 7 -9.11 5.13 -3.08
N GLN A 8 -9.08 5.51 -1.80
CA GLN A 8 -9.36 6.87 -1.36
C GLN A 8 -8.05 7.54 -0.97
N HIS A 9 -7.94 8.82 -1.32
CA HIS A 9 -6.75 9.60 -0.99
C HIS A 9 -6.96 10.37 0.30
N GLY A 10 -5.97 10.29 1.19
CA GLY A 10 -5.91 11.14 2.36
C GLY A 10 -5.20 12.45 2.03
N ASP A 11 -5.26 13.39 2.96
CA ASP A 11 -4.68 14.73 2.80
C ASP A 11 -3.30 14.77 3.43
N VAL A 12 -2.27 14.52 2.62
CA VAL A 12 -0.87 14.51 3.05
C VAL A 12 -0.05 15.33 2.06
N ALA A 13 0.82 16.20 2.58
CA ALA A 13 1.64 17.06 1.74
C ALA A 13 2.73 16.26 1.00
N SER A 14 3.00 16.68 -0.25
CA SER A 14 4.12 16.12 -1.02
C SER A 14 5.44 16.30 -0.23
N PRO A 15 6.37 15.34 -0.27
CA PRO A 15 6.40 14.15 -1.13
C PRO A 15 5.63 12.96 -0.58
N GLY A 16 4.79 13.15 0.42
CA GLY A 16 3.97 12.10 0.98
C GLY A 16 2.68 11.89 0.23
N ALA A 17 2.08 10.72 0.40
CA ALA A 17 0.74 10.40 -0.06
C ALA A 17 0.14 9.37 0.88
N LEU A 18 -1.17 9.43 1.06
CA LEU A 18 -1.91 8.49 1.88
C LEU A 18 -3.02 7.90 1.04
N LEU A 19 -3.02 6.58 0.92
CA LEU A 19 -4.04 5.84 0.21
C LEU A 19 -4.75 4.91 1.18
N ARG A 20 -6.08 4.89 1.13
CA ARG A 20 -6.90 3.95 1.90
C ARG A 20 -7.60 3.03 0.92
N LEU A 21 -7.27 1.76 0.99
CA LEU A 21 -7.77 0.75 0.07
C LEU A 21 -8.98 0.04 0.67
N GLU A 22 -10.01 -0.15 -0.13
CA GLU A 22 -11.24 -0.81 0.29
C GLU A 22 -11.58 -1.91 -0.71
N GLY A 23 -11.87 -3.11 -0.19
CA GLY A 23 -12.28 -4.23 -1.03
C GLY A 23 -11.22 -5.29 -1.22
N ARG A 24 -11.26 -5.97 -2.35
CA ARG A 24 -10.42 -7.14 -2.63
C ARG A 24 -9.18 -6.74 -3.42
N LEU A 25 -8.02 -7.12 -2.92
CA LEU A 25 -6.77 -6.90 -3.64
C LEU A 25 -6.41 -8.17 -4.42
N ASP A 26 -7.18 -8.43 -5.46
CA ASP A 26 -6.94 -9.53 -6.40
C ASP A 26 -6.06 -9.06 -7.56
N ALA A 27 -5.82 -9.93 -8.54
CA ALA A 27 -4.93 -9.62 -9.65
C ALA A 27 -5.35 -8.38 -10.43
N ARG A 28 -6.65 -8.22 -10.67
CA ARG A 28 -7.19 -7.09 -11.43
C ARG A 28 -7.02 -5.78 -10.66
N ASN A 29 -7.44 -5.79 -9.39
CA ASN A 29 -7.40 -4.57 -8.57
C ASN A 29 -5.98 -4.21 -8.17
N ALA A 30 -5.08 -5.18 -8.08
CA ALA A 30 -3.67 -4.91 -7.84
C ALA A 30 -3.06 -4.06 -8.95
N GLN A 31 -3.48 -4.27 -10.20
CA GLN A 31 -3.02 -3.45 -11.31
C GLN A 31 -3.46 -1.98 -11.16
N VAL A 32 -4.68 -1.78 -10.67
CA VAL A 32 -5.19 -0.42 -10.40
C VAL A 32 -4.33 0.25 -9.33
N LEU A 33 -4.00 -0.47 -8.26
CA LEU A 33 -3.14 0.05 -7.20
C LEU A 33 -1.75 0.40 -7.74
N VAL A 34 -1.15 -0.49 -8.54
CA VAL A 34 0.18 -0.25 -9.10
C VAL A 34 0.17 1.00 -9.98
N GLN A 35 -0.85 1.16 -10.83
CA GLN A 35 -0.97 2.33 -11.70
C GLN A 35 -1.09 3.62 -10.90
N GLU A 36 -1.86 3.59 -9.82
CA GLU A 36 -2.03 4.77 -8.98
C GLU A 36 -0.72 5.15 -8.28
N CYS A 37 0.02 4.17 -7.77
CA CYS A 37 1.31 4.44 -7.15
C CYS A 37 2.35 4.93 -8.16
N GLN A 38 2.32 4.40 -9.38
CA GLN A 38 3.21 4.88 -10.44
C GLN A 38 2.88 6.34 -10.80
N ARG A 39 1.62 6.69 -10.85
CA ARG A 39 1.19 8.07 -11.10
C ARG A 39 1.69 9.01 -10.00
N LEU A 40 1.54 8.61 -8.74
CA LEU A 40 2.02 9.39 -7.61
C LEU A 40 3.53 9.55 -7.64
N ARG A 41 4.27 8.48 -7.95
CA ARG A 41 5.72 8.53 -8.10
C ARG A 41 6.12 9.56 -9.17
N ASP A 42 5.43 9.55 -10.30
CA ASP A 42 5.74 10.45 -11.42
C ASP A 42 5.44 11.91 -11.06
N GLU A 43 4.55 12.14 -10.09
CA GLU A 43 4.26 13.49 -9.57
C GLU A 43 5.20 13.90 -8.44
N GLY A 44 6.19 13.07 -8.11
CA GLY A 44 7.11 13.36 -7.02
C GLY A 44 6.62 12.92 -5.65
N ARG A 45 5.49 12.23 -5.57
CA ARG A 45 4.95 11.71 -4.32
C ARG A 45 5.45 10.29 -4.14
N THR A 46 6.64 10.16 -3.58
CA THR A 46 7.37 8.90 -3.51
C THR A 46 7.31 8.23 -2.13
N ASN A 47 6.75 8.92 -1.14
CA ASN A 47 6.57 8.37 0.21
C ASN A 47 5.09 8.07 0.43
N ILE A 48 4.70 6.83 0.22
CA ILE A 48 3.29 6.43 0.20
C ILE A 48 2.96 5.60 1.43
N VAL A 49 1.92 6.01 2.15
CA VAL A 49 1.30 5.24 3.23
C VAL A 49 0.05 4.59 2.67
N LEU A 50 -0.04 3.27 2.77
CA LEU A 50 -1.17 2.50 2.28
C LEU A 50 -1.91 1.87 3.46
N ASN A 51 -3.13 2.33 3.71
CA ASN A 51 -3.98 1.82 4.77
C ASN A 51 -4.79 0.64 4.23
N LEU A 52 -4.67 -0.51 4.88
CA LEU A 52 -5.31 -1.76 4.47
C LEU A 52 -6.37 -2.23 5.46
N ALA A 53 -6.89 -1.34 6.31
CA ALA A 53 -7.91 -1.72 7.31
C ALA A 53 -9.17 -2.31 6.66
N ASN A 54 -9.54 -1.81 5.50
CA ASN A 54 -10.75 -2.22 4.79
C ASN A 54 -10.48 -3.14 3.60
N ALA A 55 -9.26 -3.69 3.51
CA ALA A 55 -8.94 -4.73 2.54
C ALA A 55 -9.51 -6.05 3.04
N THR A 56 -10.45 -6.62 2.31
CA THR A 56 -11.20 -7.81 2.73
C THR A 56 -10.58 -9.11 2.23
N PHE A 57 -9.67 -9.03 1.28
CA PHE A 57 -9.04 -10.20 0.67
C PHE A 57 -7.76 -9.76 -0.04
N VAL A 58 -6.75 -10.61 -0.05
CA VAL A 58 -5.57 -10.42 -0.88
C VAL A 58 -5.20 -11.73 -1.55
N ALA A 59 -5.01 -11.69 -2.86
CA ALA A 59 -4.46 -12.81 -3.62
C ALA A 59 -2.93 -12.75 -3.58
N SER A 60 -2.27 -13.86 -3.92
CA SER A 60 -0.80 -13.88 -4.00
C SER A 60 -0.27 -12.84 -4.97
N SER A 61 -1.00 -12.58 -6.07
CA SER A 61 -0.65 -11.51 -7.02
C SER A 61 -0.74 -10.13 -6.37
N GLY A 62 -1.70 -9.94 -5.45
CA GLY A 62 -1.80 -8.69 -4.69
C GLY A 62 -0.60 -8.49 -3.78
N VAL A 63 -0.18 -9.54 -3.07
CA VAL A 63 1.02 -9.49 -2.24
C VAL A 63 2.25 -9.21 -3.09
N GLY A 64 2.35 -9.86 -4.25
CA GLY A 64 3.44 -9.61 -5.20
C GLY A 64 3.50 -8.15 -5.63
N SER A 65 2.34 -7.53 -5.83
CA SER A 65 2.26 -6.10 -6.16
C SER A 65 2.74 -5.21 -5.02
N LEU A 66 2.41 -5.56 -3.77
CA LEU A 66 2.90 -4.81 -2.62
C LEU A 66 4.42 -4.87 -2.52
N LEU A 67 5.00 -6.03 -2.77
CA LEU A 67 6.45 -6.19 -2.80
C LEU A 67 7.08 -5.39 -3.94
N ALA A 68 6.50 -5.47 -5.13
CA ALA A 68 7.00 -4.75 -6.29
C ALA A 68 6.95 -3.22 -6.06
N LEU A 69 5.87 -2.72 -5.47
CA LEU A 69 5.74 -1.31 -5.16
C LEU A 69 6.73 -0.86 -4.10
N THR A 70 7.01 -1.71 -3.12
CA THR A 70 8.02 -1.42 -2.10
C THR A 70 9.37 -1.18 -2.76
N GLU A 71 9.76 -2.04 -3.69
CA GLU A 71 11.03 -1.89 -4.42
C GLU A 71 11.02 -0.70 -5.36
N LEU A 72 9.91 -0.49 -6.07
CA LEU A 72 9.77 0.61 -7.02
C LEU A 72 9.97 1.97 -6.35
N LEU A 73 9.38 2.16 -5.18
CA LEU A 73 9.51 3.43 -4.46
C LEU A 73 10.88 3.57 -3.83
N LYS A 74 11.44 2.47 -3.33
CA LYS A 74 12.80 2.47 -2.79
C LYS A 74 13.82 2.90 -3.85
N ASP A 75 13.65 2.45 -5.09
CA ASP A 75 14.56 2.76 -6.18
C ASP A 75 14.59 4.26 -6.53
N VAL A 76 13.55 5.00 -6.19
CA VAL A 76 13.51 6.46 -6.41
C VAL A 76 13.69 7.25 -5.12
N GLY A 77 14.22 6.60 -4.08
CA GLY A 77 14.51 7.26 -2.81
C GLY A 77 13.30 7.44 -1.90
N GLY A 78 12.19 6.80 -2.23
CA GLY A 78 10.97 6.88 -1.43
C GLY A 78 10.73 5.64 -0.60
N ARG A 79 9.49 5.46 -0.17
CA ARG A 79 9.11 4.34 0.70
C ARG A 79 7.62 4.06 0.60
N LEU A 80 7.27 2.78 0.66
CA LEU A 80 5.89 2.34 0.85
C LEU A 80 5.77 1.79 2.27
N VAL A 81 4.80 2.28 3.04
CA VAL A 81 4.53 1.79 4.40
C VAL A 81 3.07 1.32 4.45
N LEU A 82 2.87 0.08 4.88
CA LEU A 82 1.53 -0.48 5.07
C LEU A 82 1.08 -0.22 6.50
N VAL A 83 -0.14 0.24 6.68
CA VAL A 83 -0.67 0.50 8.03
C VAL A 83 -2.04 -0.14 8.20
N GLU A 84 -2.41 -0.39 9.46
CA GLU A 84 -3.70 -0.95 9.83
C GLU A 84 -4.04 -2.17 8.98
N VAL A 85 -3.03 -3.04 8.80
CA VAL A 85 -3.17 -4.21 7.93
C VAL A 85 -4.26 -5.11 8.49
N SER A 86 -5.30 -5.38 7.70
CA SER A 86 -6.42 -6.22 8.13
C SER A 86 -5.96 -7.65 8.41
N ASP A 87 -6.73 -8.37 9.21
CA ASP A 87 -6.41 -9.77 9.52
C ASP A 87 -6.34 -10.61 8.25
N ALA A 88 -7.24 -10.35 7.30
CA ALA A 88 -7.26 -11.07 6.03
C ALA A 88 -5.95 -10.93 5.27
N VAL A 89 -5.42 -9.71 5.20
CA VAL A 89 -4.17 -9.43 4.49
C VAL A 89 -2.98 -9.93 5.31
N ASN A 90 -2.97 -9.66 6.61
CA ASN A 90 -1.87 -10.04 7.48
C ASN A 90 -1.65 -11.55 7.50
N SER A 91 -2.74 -12.32 7.52
CA SER A 91 -2.67 -13.78 7.49
C SER A 91 -1.94 -14.30 6.26
N VAL A 92 -2.19 -13.70 5.10
CA VAL A 92 -1.53 -14.09 3.86
C VAL A 92 -0.05 -13.70 3.86
N ILE A 93 0.26 -12.49 4.33
CA ILE A 93 1.65 -12.02 4.43
C ILE A 93 2.46 -12.93 5.34
N GLU A 94 1.90 -13.31 6.48
CA GLU A 94 2.57 -14.20 7.42
C GLU A 94 2.72 -15.61 6.85
N LEU A 95 1.65 -16.13 6.23
CA LEU A 95 1.68 -17.45 5.62
C LEU A 95 2.77 -17.57 4.55
N LEU A 96 2.96 -16.52 3.77
CA LEU A 96 3.98 -16.48 2.72
C LEU A 96 5.36 -16.09 3.25
N ASN A 97 5.46 -15.79 4.55
CA ASN A 97 6.71 -15.47 5.22
C ASN A 97 7.36 -14.20 4.66
N LEU A 98 6.54 -13.20 4.36
CA LEU A 98 6.99 -11.99 3.68
C LEU A 98 7.03 -10.72 4.55
N THR A 99 6.71 -10.86 5.84
CA THR A 99 6.65 -9.71 6.76
C THR A 99 7.95 -8.90 6.73
N GLN A 100 9.09 -9.57 6.68
CA GLN A 100 10.41 -8.91 6.73
C GLN A 100 10.73 -8.10 5.46
N PHE A 101 10.01 -8.34 4.37
CA PHE A 101 10.25 -7.64 3.09
C PHE A 101 9.36 -6.43 2.89
N LEU A 102 8.48 -6.14 3.85
CA LEU A 102 7.51 -5.06 3.78
C LEU A 102 7.75 -4.10 4.95
N ASN A 103 7.49 -2.81 4.73
CA ASN A 103 7.50 -1.83 5.80
C ASN A 103 6.09 -1.74 6.37
N ILE A 104 5.92 -2.12 7.61
CA ILE A 104 4.60 -2.16 8.26
C ILE A 104 4.65 -1.34 9.54
N ALA A 105 3.67 -0.45 9.70
CA ALA A 105 3.47 0.31 10.93
C ALA A 105 2.05 0.06 11.41
N ALA A 106 1.80 0.32 12.69
CA ALA A 106 0.49 0.03 13.27
C ALA A 106 -0.56 1.04 12.82
N THR A 107 -0.20 2.32 12.77
CA THR A 107 -1.16 3.41 12.54
C THR A 107 -0.65 4.39 11.48
N GLU A 108 -1.60 5.17 10.94
CA GLU A 108 -1.26 6.24 9.99
C GLU A 108 -0.30 7.27 10.61
N PRO A 109 -0.53 7.78 11.83
CA PRO A 109 0.41 8.73 12.42
C PRO A 109 1.84 8.19 12.53
N GLU A 110 2.01 6.93 12.92
CA GLU A 110 3.34 6.33 12.99
C GLU A 110 4.01 6.30 11.61
N ALA A 111 3.27 5.89 10.59
CA ALA A 111 3.80 5.81 9.24
C ALA A 111 4.15 7.20 8.70
N LEU A 112 3.31 8.19 8.96
CA LEU A 112 3.56 9.56 8.50
C LEU A 112 4.81 10.13 9.14
N GLN A 113 5.08 9.81 10.41
CA GLN A 113 6.36 10.19 11.05
C GLN A 113 7.54 9.52 10.38
N THR A 114 7.40 8.25 10.05
CA THR A 114 8.45 7.47 9.40
C THR A 114 8.86 8.06 8.07
N ILE A 115 7.90 8.55 7.29
CA ILE A 115 8.18 9.13 5.97
C ILE A 115 8.49 10.64 6.03
N GLY A 116 8.55 11.21 7.22
CA GLY A 116 8.91 12.62 7.39
C GLY A 116 7.81 13.61 7.08
N ALA A 117 6.57 13.16 7.09
CA ALA A 117 5.42 14.03 6.82
C ALA A 117 4.88 14.69 8.09
#